data_b7b9086b9e71e5ba58e55087968acbbf
#
_entry.id   b7b9086b9e71e5ba58e55087968acbbf
#
_cell.length_a   1.000
_cell.length_b   1.000
_cell.length_c   1.000
_cell.angle_alpha   90.00
_cell.angle_beta   90.00
_cell.angle_gamma   90.00
#
_symmetry.space_group_name_H-M   'P 1'
#
loop_
_entity.id
_entity.type
_entity.pdbx_description
1 polymer ?
#
loop_
_entity_poly.entity_id
_entity_poly.type
_entity_poly.pdbx_seq_one_letter_code
_entity_poly.pdbx_strand_id
1 'polypeptide(L)'
;MTDRTQNPERTDGAADAGTVGAPLLTLDRMSVRFRMRRGRYVAAVTDVSLALAPGECVALVGESGCGKSVLASALLGLLPENAETAGTAHLGELELLGAAEAELARRVRGRRVGLIPQSPAAHLTPVRTVRSQLQEVVRELTGTRGKAALRAAAEEAAARAAFPADHLDRYPHELSGGLAQRAATALALVGGPPLLLADEPTTGLDRDLVERTVDELRRQVDDGHGLLMITHDLAAAERIADRVAVMYAGRIVELAAADAFFGAPGPRHPYARGLLDALPERGFTPIPGLPPELGALPPGCAFAPRCAHATDACAAVPALASGVACHHPVPAGTAPPHEPHRRHGPADAGEKQVPTQRTDKQGPPQRPESVDAR
;
A
#
# COMPACT_ATOMS: atom_id res chain seq x y z
N MET A 1 41.51 -45.17 -41.55
CA MET A 1 42.11 -44.27 -40.53
C MET A 1 41.03 -43.33 -40.08
N THR A 2 40.50 -43.63 -38.91
CA THR A 2 39.34 -43.03 -38.25
C THR A 2 39.78 -41.83 -37.43
N ASP A 3 39.13 -40.70 -37.64
CA ASP A 3 39.27 -39.59 -36.73
C ASP A 3 37.88 -39.29 -36.07
N ARG A 4 37.84 -39.41 -34.76
CA ARG A 4 36.72 -39.16 -33.90
C ARG A 4 36.79 -37.72 -33.42
N THR A 5 35.92 -36.86 -33.92
CA THR A 5 35.67 -35.53 -33.32
C THR A 5 34.70 -35.65 -32.16
N GLN A 6 35.19 -35.35 -30.96
CA GLN A 6 34.44 -35.29 -29.73
C GLN A 6 33.53 -34.03 -29.74
N ASN A 7 32.28 -34.25 -29.39
CA ASN A 7 31.25 -33.22 -29.16
C ASN A 7 31.33 -32.74 -27.70
N PRO A 8 31.49 -31.47 -27.37
CA PRO A 8 31.37 -31.02 -25.97
C PRO A 8 29.91 -30.92 -25.52
N GLU A 9 29.67 -31.52 -24.37
CA GLU A 9 28.39 -31.51 -23.65
C GLU A 9 27.84 -30.09 -23.41
N ARG A 10 26.60 -29.91 -23.79
CA ARG A 10 25.79 -28.78 -23.38
C ARG A 10 25.39 -28.95 -21.92
N THR A 11 25.89 -28.11 -21.05
CA THR A 11 25.35 -27.93 -19.70
C THR A 11 24.12 -26.99 -19.80
N ASP A 12 22.95 -27.59 -19.89
CA ASP A 12 21.67 -26.91 -19.69
C ASP A 12 21.48 -26.69 -18.18
N GLY A 13 21.75 -25.47 -17.75
CA GLY A 13 21.43 -24.93 -16.44
C GLY A 13 20.56 -23.70 -16.61
N ALA A 14 19.43 -23.80 -17.32
CA ALA A 14 18.42 -22.78 -17.31
C ALA A 14 17.57 -22.95 -16.03
N ALA A 15 17.82 -22.10 -15.04
CA ALA A 15 16.91 -21.93 -13.93
C ALA A 15 15.55 -21.51 -14.48
N ASP A 16 14.54 -22.25 -14.12
CA ASP A 16 13.13 -22.03 -14.41
C ASP A 16 12.70 -20.63 -13.91
N ALA A 17 12.76 -19.64 -14.80
CA ALA A 17 12.15 -18.35 -14.58
C ALA A 17 10.66 -18.56 -14.86
N GLY A 18 9.89 -18.82 -13.80
CA GLY A 18 8.44 -18.87 -13.85
C GLY A 18 7.93 -17.71 -14.70
N THR A 19 7.01 -17.98 -15.60
CA THR A 19 6.37 -17.04 -16.52
C THR A 19 5.72 -15.92 -15.71
N VAL A 20 6.47 -14.86 -15.43
CA VAL A 20 5.94 -13.64 -14.83
C VAL A 20 5.09 -12.99 -15.91
N GLY A 21 3.77 -13.00 -15.74
CA GLY A 21 2.83 -12.31 -16.62
C GLY A 21 3.24 -10.84 -16.78
N ALA A 22 2.81 -10.20 -17.87
CA ALA A 22 3.11 -8.79 -18.11
C ALA A 22 2.70 -7.95 -16.88
N PRO A 23 3.52 -7.00 -16.42
CA PRO A 23 3.21 -6.17 -15.25
C PRO A 23 1.94 -5.35 -15.49
N LEU A 24 1.13 -5.20 -14.45
CA LEU A 24 -0.08 -4.38 -14.45
C LEU A 24 0.28 -2.89 -14.49
N LEU A 25 1.23 -2.47 -13.64
CA LEU A 25 1.76 -1.11 -13.58
C LEU A 25 3.27 -1.14 -13.80
N THR A 26 3.77 -0.26 -14.66
CA THR A 26 5.21 -0.06 -14.87
C THR A 26 5.55 1.41 -14.79
N LEU A 27 6.46 1.76 -13.90
CA LEU A 27 7.08 3.09 -13.82
C LEU A 27 8.51 2.98 -14.36
N ASP A 28 8.86 3.84 -15.29
CA ASP A 28 10.25 3.92 -15.80
C ASP A 28 10.77 5.35 -15.62
N ARG A 29 11.75 5.50 -14.74
CA ARG A 29 12.41 6.77 -14.37
C ARG A 29 11.44 7.92 -14.12
N MET A 30 10.29 7.59 -13.53
CA MET A 30 9.25 8.55 -13.22
C MET A 30 9.78 9.62 -12.28
N SER A 31 9.55 10.88 -12.63
CA SER A 31 9.97 12.04 -11.85
C SER A 31 8.84 13.07 -11.79
N VAL A 32 8.70 13.73 -10.64
CA VAL A 32 7.76 14.83 -10.43
C VAL A 32 8.48 15.97 -9.72
N ARG A 33 8.41 17.17 -10.29
CA ARG A 33 8.93 18.38 -9.67
C ARG A 33 7.89 19.50 -9.70
N PHE A 34 7.92 20.35 -8.69
CA PHE A 34 7.04 21.49 -8.56
C PHE A 34 7.79 22.78 -8.85
N ARG A 35 7.27 23.59 -9.77
CA ARG A 35 7.78 24.91 -10.04
C ARG A 35 7.30 25.88 -8.94
N MET A 36 8.24 26.35 -8.15
CA MET A 36 7.99 27.28 -7.05
C MET A 36 8.18 28.74 -7.51
N ARG A 37 7.80 29.68 -6.66
CA ARG A 37 8.06 31.09 -6.89
C ARG A 37 9.56 31.36 -7.11
N ARG A 38 9.88 32.38 -7.94
CA ARG A 38 11.27 32.80 -8.28
C ARG A 38 12.06 31.74 -9.06
N GLY A 39 11.37 30.88 -9.85
CA GLY A 39 12.03 29.92 -10.74
C GLY A 39 12.73 28.74 -10.04
N ARG A 40 12.53 28.56 -8.71
CA ARG A 40 13.05 27.37 -8.00
C ARG A 40 12.18 26.17 -8.30
N TYR A 41 12.77 24.97 -8.19
CA TYR A 41 12.09 23.69 -8.31
C TYR A 41 12.27 22.86 -7.05
N VAL A 42 11.23 22.11 -6.70
CA VAL A 42 11.26 21.08 -5.65
C VAL A 42 11.00 19.74 -6.33
N ALA A 43 12.00 18.87 -6.37
CA ALA A 43 11.88 17.52 -6.90
C ALA A 43 11.29 16.61 -5.80
N ALA A 44 10.02 16.25 -5.96
CA ALA A 44 9.31 15.42 -4.98
C ALA A 44 9.45 13.92 -5.27
N VAL A 45 9.57 13.55 -6.55
CA VAL A 45 9.84 12.19 -7.03
C VAL A 45 10.97 12.29 -8.05
N THR A 46 11.96 11.43 -7.95
CA THR A 46 13.13 11.48 -8.83
C THR A 46 13.53 10.07 -9.24
N ASP A 47 13.48 9.79 -10.54
CA ASP A 47 14.03 8.57 -11.16
C ASP A 47 13.45 7.28 -10.55
N VAL A 48 12.15 7.25 -10.27
CA VAL A 48 11.48 6.08 -9.70
C VAL A 48 11.15 5.09 -10.80
N SER A 49 11.69 3.88 -10.68
CA SER A 49 11.35 2.73 -11.53
C SER A 49 10.80 1.61 -10.67
N LEU A 50 9.60 1.13 -11.02
CA LEU A 50 8.87 0.11 -10.27
C LEU A 50 7.93 -0.63 -11.23
N ALA A 51 7.86 -1.95 -11.12
CA ALA A 51 6.82 -2.76 -11.75
C ALA A 51 5.96 -3.41 -10.68
N LEU A 52 4.66 -3.56 -10.94
CA LEU A 52 3.69 -4.22 -10.08
C LEU A 52 2.84 -5.18 -10.93
N ALA A 53 2.76 -6.44 -10.52
CA ALA A 53 2.00 -7.48 -11.21
C ALA A 53 0.53 -7.52 -10.75
N PRO A 54 -0.39 -8.12 -11.54
CA PRO A 54 -1.71 -8.48 -11.05
C PRO A 54 -1.60 -9.42 -9.84
N GLY A 55 -2.45 -9.23 -8.82
CA GLY A 55 -2.40 -10.05 -7.60
C GLY A 55 -1.15 -9.85 -6.73
N GLU A 56 -0.43 -8.76 -6.92
CA GLU A 56 0.74 -8.39 -6.12
C GLU A 56 0.44 -7.16 -5.26
N CYS A 57 0.92 -7.17 -4.02
CA CYS A 57 0.98 -6.00 -3.15
C CYS A 57 2.42 -5.48 -3.05
N VAL A 58 2.65 -4.26 -3.51
CA VAL A 58 3.90 -3.53 -3.25
C VAL A 58 3.64 -2.47 -2.19
N ALA A 59 4.32 -2.59 -1.04
CA ALA A 59 4.30 -1.56 -0.01
C ALA A 59 5.38 -0.51 -0.29
N LEU A 60 4.96 0.73 -0.54
CA LEU A 60 5.85 1.89 -0.66
C LEU A 60 5.98 2.55 0.70
N VAL A 61 7.12 2.33 1.36
CA VAL A 61 7.37 2.77 2.73
C VAL A 61 8.43 3.88 2.80
N GLY A 62 8.42 4.65 3.87
CA GLY A 62 9.40 5.72 4.13
C GLY A 62 8.84 6.82 5.03
N GLU A 63 9.70 7.72 5.51
CA GLU A 63 9.32 8.84 6.37
C GLU A 63 8.30 9.78 5.68
N SER A 64 7.52 10.52 6.49
CA SER A 64 6.58 11.52 5.98
C SER A 64 7.31 12.57 5.14
N GLY A 65 6.67 13.04 4.07
CA GLY A 65 7.25 14.07 3.18
C GLY A 65 8.27 13.56 2.16
N CYS A 66 8.60 12.26 2.08
CA CYS A 66 9.58 11.75 1.12
C CYS A 66 9.06 11.60 -0.33
N GLY A 67 7.77 11.93 -0.62
CA GLY A 67 7.22 11.95 -2.00
C GLY A 67 6.19 10.86 -2.32
N LYS A 68 5.86 9.93 -1.41
CA LYS A 68 4.97 8.78 -1.66
C LYS A 68 3.60 9.17 -2.21
N SER A 69 2.87 10.06 -1.54
CA SER A 69 1.54 10.52 -1.98
C SER A 69 1.59 11.35 -3.26
N VAL A 70 2.73 12.01 -3.56
CA VAL A 70 2.94 12.70 -4.83
C VAL A 70 3.00 11.69 -5.98
N LEU A 71 3.66 10.55 -5.79
CA LEU A 71 3.69 9.47 -6.76
C LEU A 71 2.27 8.96 -7.05
N ALA A 72 1.47 8.66 -6.02
CA ALA A 72 0.07 8.24 -6.22
C ALA A 72 -0.78 9.30 -6.94
N SER A 73 -0.62 10.58 -6.57
CA SER A 73 -1.32 11.69 -7.22
C SER A 73 -0.96 11.82 -8.70
N ALA A 74 0.31 11.58 -9.05
CA ALA A 74 0.77 11.60 -10.43
C ALA A 74 0.13 10.49 -11.27
N LEU A 75 0.02 9.27 -10.74
CA LEU A 75 -0.63 8.13 -11.41
C LEU A 75 -2.12 8.38 -11.69
N LEU A 76 -2.76 9.23 -10.90
CA LEU A 76 -4.16 9.62 -11.05
C LEU A 76 -4.35 10.92 -11.85
N GLY A 77 -3.25 11.60 -12.23
CA GLY A 77 -3.32 12.92 -12.85
C GLY A 77 -3.93 13.99 -11.93
N LEU A 78 -3.70 13.88 -10.62
CA LEU A 78 -4.22 14.80 -9.60
C LEU A 78 -3.15 15.78 -9.10
N LEU A 79 -2.08 15.97 -9.87
CA LEU A 79 -1.05 16.94 -9.55
C LEU A 79 -1.55 18.38 -9.84
N PRO A 80 -1.10 19.38 -9.05
CA PRO A 80 -1.42 20.77 -9.32
C PRO A 80 -0.72 21.26 -10.60
N GLU A 81 -1.23 22.34 -11.19
CA GLU A 81 -0.77 22.90 -12.48
C GLU A 81 0.72 23.31 -12.52
N ASN A 82 1.33 23.55 -11.37
CA ASN A 82 2.75 23.88 -11.28
C ASN A 82 3.64 22.64 -11.20
N ALA A 83 3.08 21.43 -11.30
CA ALA A 83 3.84 20.20 -11.37
C ALA A 83 4.32 19.91 -12.80
N GLU A 84 5.53 19.40 -12.91
CA GLU A 84 6.12 18.91 -14.13
C GLU A 84 6.52 17.45 -13.92
N THR A 85 6.18 16.59 -14.89
CA THR A 85 6.48 15.16 -14.87
C THR A 85 7.52 14.79 -15.93
N ALA A 86 8.30 13.73 -15.68
CA ALA A 86 9.20 13.13 -16.65
C ALA A 86 9.28 11.62 -16.42
N GLY A 87 9.83 10.88 -17.40
CA GLY A 87 9.75 9.42 -17.42
C GLY A 87 8.40 8.94 -17.92
N THR A 88 8.04 7.69 -17.67
CA THR A 88 6.75 7.10 -18.06
C THR A 88 6.09 6.31 -16.95
N ALA A 89 4.75 6.23 -16.98
CA ALA A 89 3.95 5.38 -16.11
C ALA A 89 2.88 4.67 -16.95
N HIS A 90 3.02 3.37 -17.11
CA HIS A 90 2.11 2.55 -17.91
C HIS A 90 1.22 1.69 -17.04
N LEU A 91 -0.09 1.73 -17.28
CA LEU A 91 -1.07 0.79 -16.75
C LEU A 91 -1.55 -0.11 -17.89
N GLY A 92 -0.91 -1.27 -18.04
CA GLY A 92 -0.96 -2.05 -19.26
C GLY A 92 -0.42 -1.22 -20.43
N GLU A 93 -1.22 -1.02 -21.47
CA GLU A 93 -0.84 -0.23 -22.65
C GLU A 93 -1.07 1.29 -22.49
N LEU A 94 -1.74 1.72 -21.41
CA LEU A 94 -2.10 3.12 -21.23
C LEU A 94 -0.99 3.88 -20.49
N GLU A 95 -0.43 4.91 -21.17
CA GLU A 95 0.48 5.86 -20.52
C GLU A 95 -0.31 6.87 -19.70
N LEU A 96 0.07 7.07 -18.43
CA LEU A 96 -0.70 7.87 -17.47
C LEU A 96 -0.23 9.32 -17.37
N LEU A 97 1.09 9.58 -17.43
CA LEU A 97 1.64 10.90 -17.14
C LEU A 97 1.34 11.92 -18.24
N GLY A 98 1.28 11.47 -19.50
CA GLY A 98 0.99 12.30 -20.67
C GLY A 98 -0.49 12.28 -21.07
N ALA A 99 -1.34 11.49 -20.40
CA ALA A 99 -2.74 11.36 -20.77
C ALA A 99 -3.54 12.65 -20.48
N ALA A 100 -4.45 13.00 -21.39
CA ALA A 100 -5.31 14.15 -21.22
C ALA A 100 -6.28 13.91 -20.03
N GLU A 101 -6.64 15.01 -19.31
CA GLU A 101 -7.57 14.95 -18.17
C GLU A 101 -8.89 14.21 -18.49
N ALA A 102 -9.45 14.48 -19.67
CA ALA A 102 -10.67 13.82 -20.12
C ALA A 102 -10.50 12.29 -20.33
N GLU A 103 -9.30 11.83 -20.64
CA GLU A 103 -8.98 10.41 -20.76
C GLU A 103 -8.82 9.77 -19.38
N LEU A 104 -8.05 10.41 -18.50
CA LEU A 104 -7.89 9.97 -17.11
C LEU A 104 -9.25 9.86 -16.39
N ALA A 105 -10.11 10.86 -16.53
CA ALA A 105 -11.44 10.87 -15.94
C ALA A 105 -12.33 9.73 -16.49
N ARG A 106 -12.29 9.48 -17.80
CA ARG A 106 -13.19 8.50 -18.42
C ARG A 106 -12.68 7.06 -18.38
N ARG A 107 -11.37 6.83 -18.42
CA ARG A 107 -10.79 5.50 -18.63
C ARG A 107 -9.99 4.99 -17.43
N VAL A 108 -9.49 5.87 -16.55
CA VAL A 108 -8.57 5.51 -15.48
C VAL A 108 -9.26 5.55 -14.12
N ARG A 109 -9.69 6.74 -13.69
CA ARG A 109 -10.21 6.95 -12.33
C ARG A 109 -11.46 6.13 -12.07
N GLY A 110 -11.41 5.29 -11.05
CA GLY A 110 -12.48 4.38 -10.64
C GLY A 110 -12.73 3.17 -11.56
N ARG A 111 -12.17 3.15 -12.79
CA ARG A 111 -12.34 2.03 -13.74
C ARG A 111 -11.11 1.14 -13.85
N ARG A 112 -9.93 1.73 -13.87
CA ARG A 112 -8.65 1.00 -13.94
C ARG A 112 -7.80 1.21 -12.68
N VAL A 113 -8.00 2.35 -12.01
CA VAL A 113 -7.34 2.68 -10.74
C VAL A 113 -8.41 3.08 -9.74
N GLY A 114 -8.49 2.35 -8.64
CA GLY A 114 -9.26 2.69 -7.45
C GLY A 114 -8.36 3.36 -6.41
N LEU A 115 -8.82 4.44 -5.78
CA LEU A 115 -8.09 5.12 -4.72
C LEU A 115 -8.77 4.89 -3.37
N ILE A 116 -8.01 4.38 -2.42
CA ILE A 116 -8.36 4.32 -0.99
C ILE A 116 -7.55 5.43 -0.30
N PRO A 117 -8.20 6.53 0.11
CA PRO A 117 -7.50 7.73 0.57
C PRO A 117 -7.09 7.65 2.04
N GLN A 118 -6.10 8.47 2.44
CA GLN A 118 -5.57 8.57 3.79
C GLN A 118 -6.61 8.97 4.85
N SER A 119 -7.60 9.78 4.48
CA SER A 119 -8.65 10.26 5.40
C SER A 119 -10.02 9.94 4.84
N PRO A 120 -10.51 8.71 4.98
CA PRO A 120 -11.75 8.24 4.35
C PRO A 120 -12.95 9.13 4.66
N ALA A 121 -13.12 9.53 5.92
CA ALA A 121 -14.24 10.39 6.33
C ALA A 121 -14.24 11.76 5.62
N ALA A 122 -13.08 12.31 5.30
CA ALA A 122 -12.96 13.58 4.58
C ALA A 122 -13.28 13.45 3.08
N HIS A 123 -13.23 12.24 2.54
CA HIS A 123 -13.53 11.96 1.13
C HIS A 123 -14.99 11.54 0.90
N LEU A 124 -15.73 11.26 1.96
CA LEU A 124 -17.17 11.01 1.89
C LEU A 124 -17.93 12.34 1.94
N THR A 125 -18.94 12.48 1.10
CA THR A 125 -19.79 13.68 1.08
C THR A 125 -20.65 13.71 2.37
N PRO A 126 -20.45 14.67 3.29
CA PRO A 126 -21.01 14.60 4.65
C PRO A 126 -22.53 14.67 4.71
N VAL A 127 -23.17 15.27 3.70
CA VAL A 127 -24.63 15.48 3.63
C VAL A 127 -25.35 14.39 2.80
N ARG A 128 -24.67 13.29 2.48
CA ARG A 128 -25.22 12.17 1.70
C ARG A 128 -24.97 10.85 2.41
N THR A 129 -25.95 9.96 2.36
CA THR A 129 -25.78 8.60 2.90
C THR A 129 -24.76 7.80 2.07
N VAL A 130 -24.12 6.79 2.67
CA VAL A 130 -23.19 5.90 1.96
C VAL A 130 -23.86 5.26 0.75
N ARG A 131 -25.09 4.76 0.89
CA ARG A 131 -25.88 4.22 -0.22
C ARG A 131 -26.00 5.19 -1.38
N SER A 132 -26.35 6.45 -1.09
CA SER A 132 -26.52 7.47 -2.12
C SER A 132 -25.22 7.72 -2.87
N GLN A 133 -24.09 7.75 -2.20
CA GLN A 133 -22.75 7.94 -2.79
C GLN A 133 -22.36 6.74 -3.65
N LEU A 134 -22.54 5.52 -3.15
CA LEU A 134 -22.29 4.28 -3.92
C LEU A 134 -23.16 4.22 -5.18
N GLN A 135 -24.47 4.53 -5.08
CA GLN A 135 -25.36 4.53 -6.24
C GLN A 135 -24.95 5.54 -7.30
N GLU A 136 -24.42 6.70 -6.91
CA GLU A 136 -23.90 7.69 -7.85
C GLU A 136 -22.67 7.17 -8.58
N VAL A 137 -21.69 6.63 -7.83
CA VAL A 137 -20.46 6.07 -8.42
C VAL A 137 -20.78 4.87 -9.32
N VAL A 138 -21.70 3.98 -8.91
CA VAL A 138 -22.20 2.89 -9.75
C VAL A 138 -22.78 3.44 -11.05
N ARG A 139 -23.66 4.45 -10.99
CA ARG A 139 -24.27 5.05 -12.20
C ARG A 139 -23.21 5.60 -13.16
N GLU A 140 -22.22 6.30 -12.63
CA GLU A 140 -21.18 6.96 -13.44
C GLU A 140 -20.16 5.96 -14.02
N LEU A 141 -19.73 4.99 -13.21
CA LEU A 141 -18.69 4.06 -13.64
C LEU A 141 -19.23 2.89 -14.47
N THR A 142 -20.40 2.35 -14.14
CA THR A 142 -20.93 1.13 -14.80
C THR A 142 -22.04 1.42 -15.81
N GLY A 143 -22.59 2.65 -15.81
CA GLY A 143 -23.73 3.00 -16.66
C GLY A 143 -25.06 2.40 -16.18
N THR A 144 -25.11 1.71 -15.04
CA THR A 144 -26.33 1.14 -14.46
C THR A 144 -27.41 2.19 -14.28
N ARG A 145 -28.66 1.85 -14.62
CA ARG A 145 -29.83 2.72 -14.51
C ARG A 145 -30.97 1.96 -13.80
N GLY A 146 -31.88 2.73 -13.22
CA GLY A 146 -33.04 2.21 -12.48
C GLY A 146 -32.76 1.99 -11.00
N LYS A 147 -33.74 2.37 -10.16
CA LYS A 147 -33.60 2.40 -8.68
C LYS A 147 -33.24 1.05 -8.08
N ALA A 148 -33.87 -0.03 -8.55
CA ALA A 148 -33.62 -1.38 -8.02
C ALA A 148 -32.21 -1.88 -8.38
N ALA A 149 -31.77 -1.70 -9.63
CA ALA A 149 -30.45 -2.12 -10.10
C ALA A 149 -29.33 -1.33 -9.41
N LEU A 150 -29.49 -0.02 -9.25
CA LEU A 150 -28.53 0.82 -8.51
C LEU A 150 -28.44 0.42 -7.05
N ARG A 151 -29.57 0.06 -6.43
CA ARG A 151 -29.59 -0.42 -5.04
C ARG A 151 -28.83 -1.74 -4.89
N ALA A 152 -29.11 -2.70 -5.74
CA ALA A 152 -28.44 -4.01 -5.72
C ALA A 152 -26.92 -3.87 -5.95
N ALA A 153 -26.50 -3.08 -6.95
CA ALA A 153 -25.07 -2.86 -7.23
C ALA A 153 -24.36 -2.11 -6.10
N ALA A 154 -25.02 -1.18 -5.40
CA ALA A 154 -24.46 -0.52 -4.24
C ALA A 154 -24.30 -1.48 -3.05
N GLU A 155 -25.26 -2.39 -2.83
CA GLU A 155 -25.19 -3.44 -1.81
C GLU A 155 -24.06 -4.45 -2.11
N GLU A 156 -23.90 -4.82 -3.37
CA GLU A 156 -22.77 -5.67 -3.81
C GLU A 156 -21.41 -5.02 -3.61
N ALA A 157 -21.24 -3.73 -3.99
CA ALA A 157 -20.01 -2.99 -3.76
C ALA A 157 -19.69 -2.87 -2.25
N ALA A 158 -20.69 -2.63 -1.43
CA ALA A 158 -20.55 -2.60 0.02
C ALA A 158 -20.10 -3.96 0.59
N ALA A 159 -20.69 -5.06 0.10
CA ALA A 159 -20.35 -6.41 0.53
C ALA A 159 -18.90 -6.78 0.19
N ARG A 160 -18.39 -6.38 -1.00
CA ARG A 160 -16.99 -6.59 -1.40
C ARG A 160 -15.98 -5.91 -0.45
N ALA A 161 -16.35 -4.79 0.15
CA ALA A 161 -15.54 -4.09 1.15
C ALA A 161 -15.90 -4.45 2.60
N ALA A 162 -16.63 -5.53 2.82
CA ALA A 162 -17.15 -5.92 4.14
C ALA A 162 -17.89 -4.79 4.89
N PHE A 163 -18.50 -3.83 4.15
CA PHE A 163 -19.31 -2.77 4.73
C PHE A 163 -20.71 -3.29 5.04
N PRO A 164 -21.20 -3.18 6.31
CA PRO A 164 -22.48 -3.76 6.70
C PRO A 164 -23.67 -3.12 5.97
N ALA A 165 -24.57 -3.95 5.46
CA ALA A 165 -25.73 -3.50 4.69
C ALA A 165 -26.70 -2.60 5.46
N ASP A 166 -26.84 -2.81 6.77
CA ASP A 166 -27.66 -2.03 7.71
C ASP A 166 -27.09 -0.63 8.01
N HIS A 167 -25.86 -0.37 7.60
CA HIS A 167 -25.19 0.94 7.73
C HIS A 167 -25.21 1.77 6.44
N LEU A 168 -25.69 1.22 5.34
CA LEU A 168 -25.71 1.91 4.05
C LEU A 168 -26.49 3.23 4.03
N ASP A 169 -27.52 3.33 4.84
CA ASP A 169 -28.37 4.53 4.92
C ASP A 169 -27.88 5.54 5.97
N ARG A 170 -26.70 5.32 6.58
CA ARG A 170 -26.05 6.27 7.48
C ARG A 170 -25.28 7.34 6.72
N TYR A 171 -25.10 8.47 7.37
CA TYR A 171 -24.25 9.57 6.93
C TYR A 171 -22.81 9.37 7.42
N PRO A 172 -21.80 9.98 6.76
CA PRO A 172 -20.39 9.83 7.15
C PRO A 172 -20.08 10.14 8.62
N HIS A 173 -20.74 11.15 9.20
CA HIS A 173 -20.54 11.53 10.60
C HIS A 173 -21.11 10.52 11.62
N GLU A 174 -21.91 9.57 11.16
CA GLU A 174 -22.47 8.49 12.00
C GLU A 174 -21.63 7.21 11.94
N LEU A 175 -20.53 7.23 11.15
CA LEU A 175 -19.64 6.10 10.97
C LEU A 175 -18.47 6.14 11.94
N SER A 176 -18.08 4.98 12.46
CA SER A 176 -16.76 4.82 13.06
C SER A 176 -15.65 4.93 12.01
N GLY A 177 -14.40 5.18 12.42
CA GLY A 177 -13.26 5.24 11.50
C GLY A 177 -13.16 4.00 10.59
N GLY A 178 -13.32 2.81 11.15
CA GLY A 178 -13.28 1.56 10.37
C GLY A 178 -14.47 1.40 9.41
N LEU A 179 -15.66 1.92 9.74
CA LEU A 179 -16.78 1.93 8.82
C LEU A 179 -16.56 2.96 7.69
N ALA A 180 -16.02 4.13 8.00
CA ALA A 180 -15.66 5.12 6.99
C ALA A 180 -14.59 4.56 6.02
N GLN A 181 -13.60 3.82 6.55
CA GLN A 181 -12.59 3.13 5.74
C GLN A 181 -13.23 2.13 4.78
N ARG A 182 -14.12 1.25 5.26
CA ARG A 182 -14.82 0.28 4.41
C ARG A 182 -15.73 0.95 3.39
N ALA A 183 -16.39 2.05 3.75
CA ALA A 183 -17.19 2.82 2.80
C ALA A 183 -16.31 3.40 1.66
N ALA A 184 -15.14 3.96 1.98
CA ALA A 184 -14.20 4.45 0.97
C ALA A 184 -13.64 3.31 0.10
N THR A 185 -13.31 2.15 0.70
CA THR A 185 -12.91 0.95 -0.03
C THR A 185 -14.03 0.48 -0.96
N ALA A 186 -15.29 0.45 -0.50
CA ALA A 186 -16.43 0.12 -1.34
C ALA A 186 -16.55 1.04 -2.56
N LEU A 187 -16.39 2.35 -2.37
CA LEU A 187 -16.38 3.33 -3.47
C LEU A 187 -15.25 3.08 -4.47
N ALA A 188 -14.04 2.75 -3.97
CA ALA A 188 -12.87 2.45 -4.80
C ALA A 188 -13.08 1.18 -5.66
N LEU A 189 -13.83 0.21 -5.16
CA LEU A 189 -14.07 -1.10 -5.82
C LEU A 189 -15.25 -1.10 -6.81
N VAL A 190 -16.08 -0.06 -6.87
CA VAL A 190 -17.31 -0.03 -7.71
C VAL A 190 -17.03 -0.38 -9.16
N GLY A 191 -15.99 0.20 -9.75
CA GLY A 191 -15.63 0.01 -11.16
C GLY A 191 -14.87 -1.29 -11.45
N GLY A 192 -14.56 -2.10 -10.44
CA GLY A 192 -13.72 -3.30 -10.58
C GLY A 192 -12.30 -2.96 -11.07
N PRO A 193 -11.62 -1.95 -10.51
CA PRO A 193 -10.32 -1.53 -11.03
C PRO A 193 -9.26 -2.60 -10.81
N PRO A 194 -8.45 -2.97 -11.82
CA PRO A 194 -7.38 -3.94 -11.64
C PRO A 194 -6.25 -3.45 -10.72
N LEU A 195 -6.08 -2.12 -10.56
CA LEU A 195 -5.09 -1.51 -9.67
C LEU A 195 -5.78 -0.75 -8.55
N LEU A 196 -5.37 -1.02 -7.32
CA LEU A 196 -5.73 -0.25 -6.13
C LEU A 196 -4.53 0.57 -5.66
N LEU A 197 -4.74 1.85 -5.39
CA LEU A 197 -3.80 2.74 -4.69
C LEU A 197 -4.37 2.98 -3.29
N ALA A 198 -3.67 2.55 -2.25
CA ALA A 198 -4.05 2.81 -0.87
C ALA A 198 -3.03 3.77 -0.24
N ASP A 199 -3.44 5.01 0.02
CA ASP A 199 -2.58 6.02 0.64
C ASP A 199 -2.86 6.07 2.13
N GLU A 200 -1.90 5.56 2.93
CA GLU A 200 -1.94 5.52 4.39
C GLU A 200 -3.26 4.91 4.96
N PRO A 201 -3.68 3.72 4.50
CA PRO A 201 -5.01 3.18 4.79
C PRO A 201 -5.24 2.82 6.26
N THR A 202 -4.20 2.78 7.09
CA THR A 202 -4.24 2.41 8.50
C THR A 202 -4.09 3.61 9.45
N THR A 203 -3.83 4.80 8.92
CA THR A 203 -3.57 6.00 9.73
C THR A 203 -4.79 6.41 10.56
N GLY A 204 -4.58 6.57 11.87
CA GLY A 204 -5.64 6.98 12.81
C GLY A 204 -6.60 5.86 13.21
N LEU A 205 -6.32 4.61 12.85
CA LEU A 205 -7.09 3.45 13.31
C LEU A 205 -6.45 2.84 14.55
N ASP A 206 -7.29 2.24 15.41
CA ASP A 206 -6.81 1.38 16.49
C ASP A 206 -6.28 0.04 15.93
N ARG A 207 -5.54 -0.70 16.76
CA ARG A 207 -4.83 -1.92 16.34
C ARG A 207 -5.76 -2.97 15.70
N ASP A 208 -6.93 -3.19 16.28
CA ASP A 208 -7.87 -4.19 15.76
C ASP A 208 -8.44 -3.78 14.40
N LEU A 209 -8.65 -2.48 14.19
CA LEU A 209 -9.10 -1.95 12.90
C LEU A 209 -7.98 -1.97 11.85
N VAL A 210 -6.73 -1.71 12.25
CA VAL A 210 -5.56 -1.87 11.37
C VAL A 210 -5.51 -3.29 10.83
N GLU A 211 -5.56 -4.30 11.71
CA GLU A 211 -5.52 -5.71 11.32
C GLU A 211 -6.64 -6.07 10.34
N ARG A 212 -7.88 -5.68 10.65
CA ARG A 212 -9.03 -5.92 9.75
C ARG A 212 -8.90 -5.21 8.40
N THR A 213 -8.38 -4.00 8.39
CA THR A 213 -8.18 -3.23 7.14
C THR A 213 -7.12 -3.89 6.25
N VAL A 214 -6.02 -4.33 6.86
CA VAL A 214 -4.95 -5.04 6.16
C VAL A 214 -5.44 -6.38 5.60
N ASP A 215 -6.20 -7.15 6.39
CA ASP A 215 -6.78 -8.43 5.95
C ASP A 215 -7.79 -8.23 4.81
N GLU A 216 -8.57 -7.14 4.83
CA GLU A 216 -9.47 -6.78 3.74
C GLU A 216 -8.70 -6.43 2.45
N LEU A 217 -7.66 -5.61 2.56
CA LEU A 217 -6.81 -5.27 1.42
C LEU A 217 -6.08 -6.50 0.87
N ARG A 218 -5.63 -7.43 1.73
CA ARG A 218 -5.00 -8.68 1.29
C ARG A 218 -5.99 -9.53 0.48
N ARG A 219 -7.24 -9.64 0.91
CA ARG A 219 -8.28 -10.33 0.13
C ARG A 219 -8.46 -9.74 -1.27
N GLN A 220 -8.43 -8.40 -1.41
CA GLN A 220 -8.50 -7.79 -2.74
C GLN A 220 -7.31 -8.20 -3.62
N VAL A 221 -6.11 -8.30 -3.03
CA VAL A 221 -4.92 -8.78 -3.76
C VAL A 221 -5.07 -10.26 -4.14
N ASP A 222 -5.56 -11.10 -3.22
CA ASP A 222 -5.80 -12.53 -3.47
C ASP A 222 -6.89 -12.76 -4.53
N ASP A 223 -7.85 -11.82 -4.64
CA ASP A 223 -8.87 -11.79 -5.70
C ASP A 223 -8.32 -11.29 -7.06
N GLY A 224 -7.01 -10.97 -7.15
CA GLY A 224 -6.30 -10.64 -8.38
C GLY A 224 -6.06 -9.14 -8.63
N HIS A 225 -6.47 -8.25 -7.72
CA HIS A 225 -6.13 -6.84 -7.83
C HIS A 225 -4.65 -6.59 -7.53
N GLY A 226 -3.97 -5.76 -8.34
CA GLY A 226 -2.68 -5.21 -7.93
C GLY A 226 -2.88 -4.11 -6.89
N LEU A 227 -2.04 -4.07 -5.86
CA LEU A 227 -2.11 -3.07 -4.79
C LEU A 227 -0.78 -2.33 -4.63
N LEU A 228 -0.79 -1.01 -4.81
CA LEU A 228 0.28 -0.14 -4.35
C LEU A 228 -0.16 0.50 -3.02
N MET A 229 0.36 -0.01 -1.91
CA MET A 229 0.07 0.48 -0.58
C MET A 229 1.16 1.45 -0.12
N ILE A 230 0.79 2.71 0.06
CA ILE A 230 1.67 3.73 0.62
C ILE A 230 1.44 3.74 2.13
N THR A 231 2.51 3.55 2.91
CA THR A 231 2.39 3.57 4.36
C THR A 231 3.72 3.89 5.05
N HIS A 232 3.64 4.39 6.28
CA HIS A 232 4.75 4.43 7.23
C HIS A 232 4.63 3.32 8.31
N ASP A 233 3.52 2.57 8.29
CA ASP A 233 3.29 1.44 9.19
C ASP A 233 3.92 0.16 8.62
N LEU A 234 5.13 -0.15 9.11
CA LEU A 234 5.88 -1.31 8.67
C LEU A 234 5.25 -2.63 9.14
N ALA A 235 4.54 -2.65 10.27
CA ALA A 235 3.85 -3.83 10.75
C ALA A 235 2.66 -4.18 9.83
N ALA A 236 1.92 -3.17 9.37
CA ALA A 236 0.89 -3.35 8.36
C ALA A 236 1.49 -3.84 7.03
N ALA A 237 2.63 -3.26 6.60
CA ALA A 237 3.33 -3.68 5.39
C ALA A 237 3.82 -5.14 5.47
N GLU A 238 4.38 -5.58 6.60
CA GLU A 238 4.84 -6.95 6.83
C GLU A 238 3.72 -7.99 6.65
N ARG A 239 2.50 -7.65 7.05
CA ARG A 239 1.35 -8.57 6.95
C ARG A 239 0.83 -8.76 5.53
N ILE A 240 0.94 -7.74 4.67
CA ILE A 240 0.24 -7.75 3.38
C ILE A 240 1.17 -7.76 2.16
N ALA A 241 2.35 -7.16 2.26
CA ALA A 241 3.19 -6.92 1.10
C ALA A 241 3.83 -8.20 0.55
N ASP A 242 3.89 -8.32 -0.77
CA ASP A 242 4.73 -9.29 -1.47
C ASP A 242 6.12 -8.71 -1.71
N ARG A 243 6.20 -7.39 -1.95
CA ARG A 243 7.46 -6.64 -2.06
C ARG A 243 7.37 -5.32 -1.31
N VAL A 244 8.53 -4.86 -0.86
CA VAL A 244 8.70 -3.56 -0.19
C VAL A 244 9.58 -2.65 -1.03
N ALA A 245 9.09 -1.45 -1.34
CA ALA A 245 9.84 -0.36 -1.94
C ALA A 245 10.08 0.71 -0.88
N VAL A 246 11.33 0.96 -0.52
CA VAL A 246 11.71 1.98 0.47
C VAL A 246 12.02 3.28 -0.24
N MET A 247 11.28 4.34 0.07
CA MET A 247 11.47 5.67 -0.51
C MET A 247 12.11 6.63 0.47
N TYR A 248 13.18 7.30 0.02
CA TYR A 248 13.85 8.36 0.77
C TYR A 248 14.17 9.54 -0.14
N ALA A 249 13.82 10.74 0.29
CA ALA A 249 14.12 11.98 -0.44
C ALA A 249 13.74 11.93 -1.94
N GLY A 250 12.56 11.39 -2.25
CA GLY A 250 12.03 11.31 -3.61
C GLY A 250 12.53 10.12 -4.44
N ARG A 251 13.40 9.25 -3.92
CA ARG A 251 13.96 8.10 -4.67
C ARG A 251 13.65 6.78 -3.98
N ILE A 252 13.52 5.71 -4.76
CA ILE A 252 13.55 4.35 -4.21
C ILE A 252 15.00 4.03 -3.88
N VAL A 253 15.27 3.75 -2.60
CA VAL A 253 16.60 3.41 -2.09
C VAL A 253 16.78 1.91 -1.89
N GLU A 254 15.68 1.18 -1.71
CA GLU A 254 15.67 -0.30 -1.68
C GLU A 254 14.37 -0.84 -2.24
N LEU A 255 14.45 -1.96 -2.96
CA LEU A 255 13.33 -2.74 -3.46
C LEU A 255 13.64 -4.21 -3.22
N ALA A 256 12.86 -4.87 -2.38
CA ALA A 256 13.10 -6.25 -1.96
C ALA A 256 11.78 -7.05 -1.84
N ALA A 257 11.87 -8.37 -1.90
CA ALA A 257 10.77 -9.25 -1.48
C ALA A 257 10.48 -9.03 0.01
N ALA A 258 9.21 -9.03 0.40
CA ALA A 258 8.82 -8.74 1.78
C ALA A 258 9.43 -9.74 2.78
N ASP A 259 9.45 -11.04 2.44
CA ASP A 259 10.04 -12.06 3.29
C ASP A 259 11.55 -11.84 3.53
N ALA A 260 12.27 -11.37 2.52
CA ALA A 260 13.68 -11.02 2.65
C ALA A 260 13.88 -9.70 3.42
N PHE A 261 12.98 -8.75 3.27
CA PHE A 261 13.05 -7.44 3.92
C PHE A 261 12.76 -7.53 5.43
N PHE A 262 11.65 -8.16 5.79
CA PHE A 262 11.23 -8.28 7.20
C PHE A 262 11.94 -9.43 7.94
N GLY A 263 12.33 -10.49 7.22
CA GLY A 263 13.01 -11.67 7.74
C GLY A 263 14.52 -11.66 7.47
N ALA A 264 15.03 -12.76 6.95
CA ALA A 264 16.43 -12.90 6.55
C ALA A 264 16.57 -12.83 5.03
N PRO A 265 17.56 -12.10 4.50
CA PRO A 265 18.71 -11.48 5.16
C PRO A 265 18.47 -10.12 5.80
N GLY A 266 17.28 -9.52 5.67
CA GLY A 266 16.94 -8.19 6.11
C GLY A 266 17.32 -7.09 5.11
N PRO A 267 16.96 -5.82 5.42
CA PRO A 267 17.23 -4.68 4.55
C PRO A 267 18.74 -4.43 4.41
N ARG A 268 19.12 -4.01 3.22
CA ARG A 268 20.53 -3.76 2.85
C ARG A 268 20.88 -2.28 2.82
N HIS A 269 19.93 -1.39 2.59
CA HIS A 269 20.16 0.04 2.68
C HIS A 269 20.17 0.48 4.16
N PRO A 270 21.17 1.25 4.65
CA PRO A 270 21.23 1.65 6.05
C PRO A 270 19.99 2.40 6.56
N TYR A 271 19.33 3.19 5.72
CA TYR A 271 18.06 3.83 6.03
C TYR A 271 16.92 2.82 6.21
N ALA A 272 16.79 1.86 5.29
CA ALA A 272 15.77 0.82 5.35
C ALA A 272 15.93 -0.04 6.60
N ARG A 273 17.17 -0.36 6.96
CA ARG A 273 17.48 -1.03 8.22
C ARG A 273 17.09 -0.20 9.43
N GLY A 274 17.45 1.09 9.44
CA GLY A 274 17.07 2.00 10.52
C GLY A 274 15.56 2.15 10.71
N LEU A 275 14.75 2.05 9.62
CA LEU A 275 13.29 2.01 9.72
C LEU A 275 12.80 0.78 10.49
N LEU A 276 13.37 -0.40 10.24
CA LEU A 276 13.03 -1.61 11.00
C LEU A 276 13.53 -1.55 12.44
N ASP A 277 14.77 -1.08 12.67
CA ASP A 277 15.36 -0.99 14.01
C ASP A 277 14.62 0.04 14.89
N ALA A 278 13.89 0.98 14.28
CA ALA A 278 13.04 1.94 14.98
C ALA A 278 11.72 1.34 15.49
N LEU A 279 11.33 0.14 15.04
CA LEU A 279 10.12 -0.53 15.52
C LEU A 279 10.28 -0.95 16.99
N PRO A 280 9.23 -0.83 17.81
CA PRO A 280 9.28 -1.23 19.22
C PRO A 280 9.71 -2.70 19.40
N GLU A 281 9.30 -3.57 18.52
CA GLU A 281 9.59 -5.02 18.55
C GLU A 281 11.03 -5.35 18.13
N ARG A 282 11.76 -4.39 17.53
CA ARG A 282 13.10 -4.61 16.95
C ARG A 282 14.22 -3.81 17.60
N GLY A 283 13.97 -3.18 18.73
CA GLY A 283 15.01 -2.48 19.49
C GLY A 283 14.77 -1.00 19.71
N PHE A 284 13.73 -0.42 19.10
CA PHE A 284 13.27 0.96 19.29
C PHE A 284 14.41 1.99 19.16
N THR A 285 15.27 1.78 18.16
CA THR A 285 16.42 2.65 17.90
C THR A 285 16.08 3.66 16.83
N PRO A 286 15.90 4.96 17.15
CA PRO A 286 15.52 5.97 16.18
C PRO A 286 16.64 6.25 15.18
N ILE A 287 16.28 6.56 13.93
CA ILE A 287 17.21 7.04 12.92
C ILE A 287 17.69 8.44 13.34
N PRO A 288 19.00 8.70 13.45
CA PRO A 288 19.51 10.00 13.90
C PRO A 288 19.20 11.12 12.91
N GLY A 289 19.05 12.34 13.43
CA GLY A 289 18.83 13.55 12.65
C GLY A 289 17.44 13.64 12.01
N LEU A 290 17.24 14.66 11.17
CA LEU A 290 15.97 14.88 10.45
C LEU A 290 16.14 14.55 8.97
N PRO A 291 15.05 14.08 8.28
CA PRO A 291 15.07 13.92 6.84
C PRO A 291 15.31 15.28 6.16
N PRO A 292 16.02 15.31 5.03
CA PRO A 292 16.26 16.53 4.29
C PRO A 292 14.97 17.05 3.66
N GLU A 293 14.84 18.38 3.57
CA GLU A 293 13.78 18.99 2.79
C GLU A 293 13.99 18.70 1.29
N LEU A 294 12.94 18.31 0.58
CA LEU A 294 13.00 18.02 -0.87
C LEU A 294 13.45 19.21 -1.72
N GLY A 295 13.33 20.44 -1.18
CA GLY A 295 13.80 21.66 -1.81
C GLY A 295 15.27 22.00 -1.55
N ALA A 296 15.97 21.25 -0.68
CA ALA A 296 17.35 21.51 -0.22
C ALA A 296 18.09 20.18 0.03
N LEU A 297 18.04 19.26 -0.94
CA LEU A 297 18.72 17.97 -0.84
C LEU A 297 20.26 18.15 -0.81
N PRO A 298 20.97 17.38 0.04
CA PRO A 298 22.42 17.36 -0.01
C PRO A 298 22.92 16.81 -1.35
N PRO A 299 24.12 17.18 -1.79
CA PRO A 299 24.74 16.59 -2.96
C PRO A 299 25.03 15.10 -2.71
N GLY A 300 24.94 14.26 -3.76
CA GLY A 300 25.19 12.83 -3.69
C GLY A 300 24.07 12.04 -3.02
N CYS A 301 24.44 11.11 -2.15
CA CYS A 301 23.49 10.29 -1.40
C CYS A 301 22.72 11.14 -0.40
N ALA A 302 21.40 11.27 -0.57
CA ALA A 302 20.57 12.10 0.30
C ALA A 302 20.56 11.62 1.77
N PHE A 303 20.87 10.35 2.03
CA PHE A 303 20.97 9.80 3.38
C PHE A 303 22.35 9.99 4.02
N ALA A 304 23.39 10.36 3.28
CA ALA A 304 24.76 10.46 3.79
C ALA A 304 24.90 11.27 5.10
N PRO A 305 24.21 12.41 5.30
CA PRO A 305 24.31 13.17 6.55
C PRO A 305 23.78 12.45 7.80
N ARG A 306 22.95 11.40 7.61
CA ARG A 306 22.34 10.59 8.68
C ARG A 306 22.93 9.18 8.76
N CYS A 307 23.84 8.83 7.84
CA CYS A 307 24.35 7.49 7.67
C CYS A 307 25.64 7.27 8.46
N ALA A 308 25.66 6.29 9.36
CA ALA A 308 26.87 5.90 10.09
C ALA A 308 27.96 5.28 9.19
N HIS A 309 27.61 4.87 7.95
CA HIS A 309 28.51 4.24 6.98
C HIS A 309 28.92 5.20 5.85
N ALA A 310 28.64 6.51 5.98
CA ALA A 310 28.97 7.48 4.94
C ALA A 310 30.48 7.58 4.72
N THR A 311 30.88 7.62 3.45
CA THR A 311 32.26 7.85 3.01
C THR A 311 32.29 8.87 1.86
N ASP A 312 33.48 9.21 1.35
CA ASP A 312 33.62 10.11 0.19
C ASP A 312 32.90 9.60 -1.07
N ALA A 313 32.72 8.26 -1.21
CA ALA A 313 31.94 7.68 -2.30
C ALA A 313 30.47 8.16 -2.28
N CYS A 314 29.93 8.51 -1.11
CA CYS A 314 28.56 9.00 -0.97
C CYS A 314 28.37 10.45 -1.49
N ALA A 315 29.42 11.13 -1.94
CA ALA A 315 29.34 12.39 -2.69
C ALA A 315 28.69 12.19 -4.08
N ALA A 316 28.61 10.95 -4.59
CA ALA A 316 27.86 10.60 -5.77
C ALA A 316 26.48 10.02 -5.39
N VAL A 317 25.48 10.21 -6.27
CA VAL A 317 24.15 9.58 -6.11
C VAL A 317 24.26 8.09 -6.43
N PRO A 318 23.95 7.17 -5.51
CA PRO A 318 24.01 5.74 -5.82
C PRO A 318 22.88 5.34 -6.78
N ALA A 319 23.20 4.51 -7.77
CA ALA A 319 22.21 3.90 -8.64
C ALA A 319 21.51 2.72 -7.92
N LEU A 320 20.23 2.47 -8.24
CA LEU A 320 19.52 1.30 -7.78
C LEU A 320 20.04 0.06 -8.54
N ALA A 321 20.94 -0.68 -7.91
CA ALA A 321 21.54 -1.88 -8.49
C ALA A 321 21.25 -3.09 -7.59
N SER A 322 20.80 -4.20 -8.19
CA SER A 322 20.41 -5.41 -7.42
C SER A 322 19.48 -5.11 -6.25
N GLY A 323 18.52 -4.20 -6.47
CA GLY A 323 17.49 -3.84 -5.51
C GLY A 323 17.92 -2.85 -4.41
N VAL A 324 19.15 -2.31 -4.42
CA VAL A 324 19.60 -1.34 -3.41
C VAL A 324 20.40 -0.19 -4.04
N ALA A 325 20.10 1.05 -3.62
CA ALA A 325 20.80 2.26 -4.03
C ALA A 325 21.74 2.72 -2.91
N CYS A 326 22.87 2.04 -2.73
CA CYS A 326 23.83 2.33 -1.68
C CYS A 326 25.26 1.98 -2.15
N HIS A 327 26.24 2.81 -1.82
CA HIS A 327 27.66 2.50 -2.05
C HIS A 327 28.22 1.49 -1.04
N HIS A 328 27.58 1.39 0.13
CA HIS A 328 27.98 0.51 1.25
C HIS A 328 26.75 -0.27 1.77
N PRO A 329 26.17 -1.17 0.94
CA PRO A 329 25.01 -1.95 1.38
C PRO A 329 25.41 -2.84 2.57
N VAL A 330 24.54 -2.90 3.57
CA VAL A 330 24.75 -3.77 4.73
C VAL A 330 24.82 -5.22 4.26
N PRO A 331 25.80 -6.01 4.72
CA PRO A 331 25.90 -7.43 4.35
C PRO A 331 24.63 -8.21 4.74
N ALA A 332 24.26 -9.16 3.89
CA ALA A 332 23.17 -10.06 4.17
C ALA A 332 23.45 -10.90 5.44
N GLY A 333 22.45 -11.10 6.30
CA GLY A 333 22.56 -11.96 7.47
C GLY A 333 23.02 -11.29 8.78
N THR A 334 23.13 -9.96 8.83
CA THR A 334 23.47 -9.24 10.06
C THR A 334 22.25 -8.83 10.91
N ALA A 335 21.04 -9.09 10.46
CA ALA A 335 19.83 -8.88 11.25
C ALA A 335 19.62 -10.05 12.23
N PRO A 336 19.22 -9.80 13.51
CA PRO A 336 18.76 -10.88 14.38
C PRO A 336 17.53 -11.57 13.75
N PRO A 337 17.39 -12.89 13.89
CA PRO A 337 16.24 -13.60 13.36
C PRO A 337 14.96 -13.08 14.04
N HIS A 338 14.04 -12.56 13.25
CA HIS A 338 12.69 -12.26 13.68
C HIS A 338 11.78 -13.39 13.20
N GLU A 339 10.94 -13.91 14.07
CA GLU A 339 9.91 -14.86 13.63
C GLU A 339 8.86 -14.06 12.85
N PRO A 340 8.70 -14.31 11.53
CA PRO A 340 7.70 -13.60 10.73
C PRO A 340 6.31 -13.89 11.29
N HIS A 341 5.46 -12.87 11.40
CA HIS A 341 4.03 -13.07 11.63
C HIS A 341 3.50 -13.99 10.53
N ARG A 342 3.02 -15.19 10.91
CA ARG A 342 2.51 -16.18 9.96
C ARG A 342 1.44 -15.53 9.09
N ARG A 343 1.68 -15.46 7.79
CA ARG A 343 0.64 -15.17 6.81
C ARG A 343 -0.44 -16.23 7.00
N HIS A 344 -1.65 -15.84 7.36
CA HIS A 344 -2.77 -16.75 7.39
C HIS A 344 -3.05 -17.19 5.94
N GLY A 345 -2.73 -18.44 5.62
CA GLY A 345 -3.25 -19.09 4.43
C GLY A 345 -4.79 -19.08 4.46
N PRO A 346 -5.46 -19.34 3.30
CA PRO A 346 -6.92 -19.33 3.23
C PRO A 346 -7.48 -20.18 4.37
N ALA A 347 -8.36 -19.57 5.17
CA ALA A 347 -8.96 -20.19 6.34
C ALA A 347 -9.68 -21.47 5.91
N ASP A 348 -9.13 -22.61 6.34
CA ASP A 348 -9.80 -23.90 6.28
C ASP A 348 -11.12 -23.74 7.05
N ALA A 349 -12.24 -23.89 6.37
CA ALA A 349 -13.58 -23.80 6.91
C ALA A 349 -13.85 -25.01 7.82
N GLY A 350 -13.11 -25.10 8.92
CA GLY A 350 -13.31 -26.09 9.98
C GLY A 350 -14.45 -25.64 10.89
N GLU A 351 -15.51 -26.38 10.83
CA GLU A 351 -16.72 -26.37 11.66
C GLU A 351 -16.36 -26.17 13.15
N LYS A 352 -16.55 -24.96 13.67
CA LYS A 352 -16.47 -24.71 15.12
C LYS A 352 -17.74 -25.27 15.77
N GLN A 353 -17.61 -26.44 16.39
CA GLN A 353 -18.61 -26.98 17.33
C GLN A 353 -18.77 -25.97 18.48
N VAL A 354 -19.96 -25.43 18.60
CA VAL A 354 -20.42 -24.58 19.71
C VAL A 354 -20.56 -25.47 20.97
N PRO A 355 -19.86 -25.18 22.09
CA PRO A 355 -20.10 -25.90 23.32
C PRO A 355 -21.50 -25.53 23.87
N THR A 356 -22.40 -26.50 23.99
CA THR A 356 -23.67 -26.35 24.67
C THR A 356 -23.42 -26.10 26.16
N GLN A 357 -23.65 -24.87 26.62
CA GLN A 357 -23.71 -24.57 28.06
C GLN A 357 -24.97 -25.18 28.64
N ARG A 358 -24.77 -26.08 29.59
CA ARG A 358 -25.85 -26.57 30.51
C ARG A 358 -26.31 -25.40 31.36
N THR A 359 -27.60 -25.08 31.26
CA THR A 359 -28.28 -24.15 32.15
C THR A 359 -28.58 -24.84 33.46
N ASP A 360 -27.76 -24.56 34.50
CA ASP A 360 -28.18 -24.83 35.89
C ASP A 360 -29.14 -23.74 36.30
N LYS A 361 -30.38 -24.21 36.68
CA LYS A 361 -31.41 -23.39 37.24
C LYS A 361 -31.05 -23.02 38.70
N GLN A 362 -30.65 -21.78 38.93
CA GLN A 362 -30.67 -21.19 40.27
C GLN A 362 -31.91 -20.31 40.41
N GLY A 363 -32.66 -20.57 41.51
CA GLY A 363 -33.90 -19.89 41.84
C GLY A 363 -33.73 -18.42 42.24
N PRO A 364 -34.84 -17.67 42.37
CA PRO A 364 -34.81 -16.23 42.53
C PRO A 364 -34.31 -15.79 43.91
N PRO A 365 -33.53 -14.66 43.99
CA PRO A 365 -33.12 -14.11 45.29
C PRO A 365 -34.28 -13.45 46.01
N GLN A 366 -34.37 -13.74 47.32
CA GLN A 366 -35.32 -13.12 48.26
C GLN A 366 -35.01 -11.63 48.46
N ARG A 367 -36.07 -10.82 48.53
CA ARG A 367 -36.02 -9.40 48.89
C ARG A 367 -35.65 -9.23 50.37
N PRO A 368 -34.81 -8.27 50.74
CA PRO A 368 -34.72 -7.83 52.13
C PRO A 368 -35.87 -6.89 52.48
N GLU A 369 -36.42 -7.12 53.69
CA GLU A 369 -37.44 -6.31 54.28
C GLU A 369 -37.03 -4.89 54.60
N SER A 370 -37.98 -3.98 54.46
CA SER A 370 -37.95 -2.60 54.89
C SER A 370 -37.83 -2.48 56.41
N VAL A 371 -36.87 -1.71 56.89
CA VAL A 371 -36.87 -1.20 58.26
C VAL A 371 -37.18 0.27 58.21
N ASP A 372 -38.41 0.62 58.65
CA ASP A 372 -38.80 1.94 59.07
C ASP A 372 -38.01 2.29 60.35
N ALA A 373 -37.54 3.50 60.51
CA ALA A 373 -37.68 4.32 61.70
C ALA A 373 -36.91 5.66 61.63
N ARG A 374 -37.71 6.70 61.72
CA ARG A 374 -37.53 8.03 62.35
C ARG A 374 -36.52 9.00 61.70
#